data_6cce22dee0c9b7bfe80ddf010e122caa
#
_entry.id   6cce22dee0c9b7bfe80ddf010e122caa
#
_cell.length_a   1.000
_cell.length_b   1.000
_cell.length_c   1.000
_cell.angle_alpha   90.00
_cell.angle_beta   90.00
_cell.angle_gamma   90.00
#
_symmetry.space_group_name_H-M   'P 1'
#
loop_
_entity.id
_entity.type
_entity.pdbx_description
1 polymer ?
#
loop_
_entity_poly.entity_id
_entity_poly.type
_entity_poly.pdbx_seq_one_letter_code
_entity_poly.pdbx_strand_id
1 'polypeptide(L)'
;AAQMGGPSGGCIPASLIDTPIDYDSLAKVGSMMGSGGLIVMDEDNCMVDIAKFFLDFTVDESCGKCTPCRVGTKRLREMLEKITDGKATLKDLDELEELCYYIKENSLCGLGQTAPNPVLATLKFFREEYIAHIVDKTCPAGVCKKLVKYEIVADKCKGCSLCAKKCPVGAITGEIKSPFTIDSEKCVK
;
A
#
# COMPACT_ATOMS: atom_id res chain seq x y z
N ALA A 1 12.44 -0.79 5.54
CA ALA A 1 11.93 -2.16 5.58
C ALA A 1 12.65 -3.05 4.57
N ALA A 2 12.53 -4.37 4.70
CA ALA A 2 13.07 -5.33 3.74
C ALA A 2 12.03 -6.42 3.44
N GLN A 3 11.77 -6.70 2.17
CA GLN A 3 10.98 -7.85 1.74
C GLN A 3 11.91 -9.02 1.45
N MET A 4 11.69 -10.15 2.11
CA MET A 4 12.44 -11.37 1.93
C MET A 4 11.55 -12.47 1.36
N GLY A 5 12.09 -13.28 0.42
CA GLY A 5 11.38 -14.41 -0.16
C GLY A 5 10.41 -14.08 -1.29
N GLY A 6 10.51 -12.87 -1.87
CA GLY A 6 9.67 -12.44 -2.98
C GLY A 6 8.18 -12.32 -2.64
N PRO A 7 7.26 -12.54 -3.62
CA PRO A 7 5.83 -12.39 -3.43
C PRO A 7 5.20 -13.35 -2.41
N SER A 8 5.87 -14.45 -2.12
CA SER A 8 5.42 -15.45 -1.14
C SER A 8 5.97 -15.21 0.27
N GLY A 9 6.91 -14.29 0.40
CA GLY A 9 7.58 -13.97 1.66
C GLY A 9 6.86 -12.94 2.50
N GLY A 10 7.60 -12.29 3.38
CA GLY A 10 7.07 -11.27 4.28
C GLY A 10 7.97 -10.04 4.38
N CYS A 11 7.37 -8.93 4.75
CA CYS A 11 8.06 -7.68 4.97
C CYS A 11 8.62 -7.64 6.41
N ILE A 12 9.89 -7.32 6.55
CA ILE A 12 10.61 -7.22 7.82
C ILE A 12 10.85 -5.73 8.11
N PRO A 13 10.41 -5.20 9.26
CA PRO A 13 10.64 -3.81 9.63
C PRO A 13 12.11 -3.56 10.01
N ALA A 14 12.53 -2.30 10.01
CA ALA A 14 13.89 -1.89 10.39
C ALA A 14 14.30 -2.39 11.79
N SER A 15 13.36 -2.50 12.71
CA SER A 15 13.61 -3.01 14.07
C SER A 15 14.03 -4.49 14.13
N LEU A 16 13.79 -5.25 13.07
CA LEU A 16 14.11 -6.67 12.94
C LEU A 16 15.10 -6.95 11.81
N ILE A 17 15.78 -5.90 11.30
CA ILE A 17 16.67 -6.02 10.14
C ILE A 17 17.90 -6.94 10.39
N ASP A 18 18.30 -7.09 11.66
CA ASP A 18 19.41 -7.97 12.08
C ASP A 18 19.00 -9.45 12.19
N THR A 19 17.76 -9.80 11.79
CA THR A 19 17.32 -11.20 11.75
C THR A 19 18.21 -12.02 10.81
N PRO A 20 18.81 -13.14 11.28
CA PRO A 20 19.60 -14.01 10.41
C PRO A 20 18.80 -14.51 9.21
N ILE A 21 19.46 -14.54 8.05
CA ILE A 21 18.85 -15.01 6.80
C ILE A 21 18.96 -16.55 6.76
N ASP A 22 18.14 -17.20 7.55
CA ASP A 22 17.96 -18.65 7.57
C ASP A 22 16.49 -19.01 7.65
N TYR A 23 16.14 -20.27 7.38
CA TYR A 23 14.76 -20.72 7.32
C TYR A 23 14.02 -20.55 8.64
N ASP A 24 14.65 -20.86 9.75
CA ASP A 24 14.01 -20.88 11.07
C ASP A 24 13.83 -19.45 11.63
N SER A 25 14.84 -18.60 11.46
CA SER A 25 14.81 -17.23 11.96
C SER A 25 13.79 -16.38 11.17
N LEU A 26 13.76 -16.52 9.85
CA LEU A 26 12.79 -15.82 9.01
C LEU A 26 11.35 -16.29 9.27
N ALA A 27 11.14 -17.59 9.48
CA ALA A 27 9.82 -18.12 9.81
C ALA A 27 9.27 -17.57 11.14
N LYS A 28 10.12 -17.37 12.15
CA LYS A 28 9.73 -16.79 13.45
C LYS A 28 9.21 -15.35 13.34
N VAL A 29 9.74 -14.58 12.41
CA VAL A 29 9.29 -13.21 12.17
C VAL A 29 8.12 -13.13 11.18
N GLY A 30 7.66 -14.25 10.65
CA GLY A 30 6.52 -14.32 9.72
C GLY A 30 6.91 -14.08 8.25
N SER A 31 8.20 -14.25 7.94
CA SER A 31 8.73 -14.21 6.59
C SER A 31 9.19 -15.60 6.13
N MET A 32 9.75 -15.70 4.95
CA MET A 32 10.36 -16.94 4.44
C MET A 32 11.56 -16.61 3.55
N MET A 33 12.50 -17.52 3.48
CA MET A 33 13.70 -17.32 2.65
C MET A 33 13.35 -17.39 1.15
N GLY A 34 12.42 -18.27 0.76
CA GLY A 34 12.08 -18.52 -0.64
C GLY A 34 13.31 -18.84 -1.47
N SER A 35 13.50 -18.15 -2.60
CA SER A 35 14.69 -18.26 -3.46
C SER A 35 15.83 -17.32 -3.06
N GLY A 36 15.76 -16.67 -1.91
CA GLY A 36 16.75 -15.71 -1.42
C GLY A 36 16.60 -14.29 -1.97
N GLY A 37 15.50 -13.98 -2.63
CA GLY A 37 15.23 -12.62 -3.12
C GLY A 37 15.07 -11.65 -1.96
N LEU A 38 15.84 -10.55 -1.99
CA LEU A 38 15.80 -9.47 -1.01
C LEU A 38 15.52 -8.15 -1.72
N ILE A 39 14.53 -7.41 -1.24
CA ILE A 39 14.19 -6.07 -1.70
C ILE A 39 14.27 -5.12 -0.50
N VAL A 40 15.17 -4.15 -0.57
CA VAL A 40 15.28 -3.10 0.47
C VAL A 40 14.40 -1.92 0.09
N MET A 41 13.69 -1.39 1.06
CA MET A 41 12.73 -0.31 0.91
C MET A 41 13.03 0.80 1.92
N ASP A 42 12.84 2.03 1.51
CA ASP A 42 13.01 3.25 2.31
C ASP A 42 11.65 3.84 2.73
N GLU A 43 11.69 5.07 3.24
CA GLU A 43 10.51 5.79 3.71
C GLU A 43 9.60 6.29 2.57
N ASP A 44 10.10 6.32 1.34
CA ASP A 44 9.33 6.70 0.15
C ASP A 44 8.49 5.54 -0.40
N ASN A 45 8.54 4.37 0.25
CA ASN A 45 7.77 3.18 -0.13
C ASN A 45 6.55 3.01 0.80
N CYS A 46 5.36 3.00 0.24
CA CYS A 46 4.12 2.73 0.96
C CYS A 46 3.93 1.23 1.15
N MET A 47 3.85 0.76 2.39
CA MET A 47 3.73 -0.68 2.67
C MET A 47 2.40 -1.27 2.20
N VAL A 48 1.34 -0.47 2.10
CA VAL A 48 0.04 -0.90 1.55
C VAL A 48 0.14 -1.11 0.03
N ASP A 49 0.81 -0.21 -0.68
CA ASP A 49 1.02 -0.32 -2.13
C ASP A 49 1.99 -1.45 -2.49
N ILE A 50 3.03 -1.67 -1.67
CA ILE A 50 3.95 -2.81 -1.79
C ILE A 50 3.20 -4.13 -1.60
N ALA A 51 2.34 -4.25 -0.58
CA ALA A 51 1.51 -5.44 -0.39
C ALA A 51 0.60 -5.70 -1.61
N LYS A 52 0.01 -4.65 -2.17
CA LYS A 52 -0.79 -4.74 -3.39
C LYS A 52 0.04 -5.19 -4.59
N PHE A 53 1.24 -4.64 -4.78
CA PHE A 53 2.15 -5.01 -5.86
C PHE A 53 2.49 -6.51 -5.85
N PHE A 54 2.84 -7.08 -4.70
CA PHE A 54 3.11 -8.51 -4.59
C PHE A 54 1.86 -9.37 -4.83
N LEU A 55 0.70 -8.88 -4.42
CA LEU A 55 -0.56 -9.57 -4.64
C LEU A 55 -0.98 -9.53 -6.12
N ASP A 56 -0.72 -8.43 -6.85
CA ASP A 56 -0.95 -8.34 -8.30
C ASP A 56 -0.21 -9.48 -9.02
N PHE A 57 1.08 -9.68 -8.70
CA PHE A 57 1.84 -10.81 -9.24
C PHE A 57 1.16 -12.15 -8.95
N THR A 58 0.70 -12.37 -7.71
CA THR A 58 0.05 -13.64 -7.34
C THR A 58 -1.28 -13.85 -8.06
N VAL A 59 -2.03 -12.77 -8.31
CA VAL A 59 -3.28 -12.83 -9.09
C VAL A 59 -3.00 -13.26 -10.52
N ASP A 60 -1.95 -12.72 -11.14
CA ASP A 60 -1.57 -13.02 -12.53
C ASP A 60 -1.02 -14.45 -12.68
N GLU A 61 -0.28 -14.94 -11.67
CA GLU A 61 0.29 -16.29 -11.66
C GLU A 61 -0.71 -17.38 -11.19
N SER A 62 -1.91 -17.01 -10.77
CA SER A 62 -2.92 -17.97 -10.32
C SER A 62 -3.39 -18.86 -11.45
N CYS A 63 -3.24 -20.19 -11.30
CA CYS A 63 -3.75 -21.15 -12.27
C CYS A 63 -5.29 -21.21 -12.34
N GLY A 64 -6.00 -20.51 -11.44
CA GLY A 64 -7.46 -20.42 -11.42
C GLY A 64 -8.20 -21.67 -10.94
N LYS A 65 -7.51 -22.73 -10.45
CA LYS A 65 -8.13 -24.01 -10.11
C LYS A 65 -8.99 -23.96 -8.85
N CYS A 66 -8.44 -23.46 -7.73
CA CYS A 66 -9.19 -23.43 -6.48
C CYS A 66 -9.80 -22.05 -6.20
N THR A 67 -11.02 -22.05 -5.68
CA THR A 67 -11.78 -20.80 -5.41
C THR A 67 -11.09 -19.87 -4.43
N PRO A 68 -10.52 -20.32 -3.30
CA PRO A 68 -9.84 -19.40 -2.36
C PRO A 68 -8.73 -18.60 -3.01
N CYS A 69 -7.90 -19.23 -3.84
CA CYS A 69 -6.86 -18.52 -4.59
C CYS A 69 -7.46 -17.65 -5.71
N ARG A 70 -8.23 -18.27 -6.64
CA ARG A 70 -8.75 -17.58 -7.84
C ARG A 70 -9.60 -16.36 -7.52
N VAL A 71 -10.52 -16.48 -6.57
CA VAL A 71 -11.46 -15.39 -6.21
C VAL A 71 -10.90 -14.57 -5.05
N GLY A 72 -10.36 -15.23 -4.02
CA GLY A 72 -9.89 -14.57 -2.82
C GLY A 72 -8.73 -13.61 -3.07
N THR A 73 -7.72 -14.00 -3.87
CA THR A 73 -6.60 -13.09 -4.16
C THR A 73 -7.06 -11.84 -4.93
N LYS A 74 -7.99 -11.99 -5.89
CA LYS A 74 -8.60 -10.84 -6.57
C LYS A 74 -9.35 -9.93 -5.60
N ARG A 75 -10.09 -10.52 -4.67
CA ARG A 75 -10.82 -9.75 -3.65
C ARG A 75 -9.88 -9.01 -2.71
N LEU A 76 -8.79 -9.66 -2.25
CA LEU A 76 -7.74 -8.98 -1.47
C LEU A 76 -7.17 -7.78 -2.23
N ARG A 77 -6.86 -7.95 -3.52
CA ARG A 77 -6.37 -6.88 -4.38
C ARG A 77 -7.35 -5.71 -4.45
N GLU A 78 -8.64 -5.98 -4.69
CA GLU A 78 -9.68 -4.95 -4.73
C GLU A 78 -9.78 -4.20 -3.39
N MET A 79 -9.63 -4.90 -2.26
CA MET A 79 -9.65 -4.30 -0.93
C MET A 79 -8.42 -3.40 -0.70
N LEU A 80 -7.22 -3.84 -1.09
CA LEU A 80 -6.01 -3.01 -1.03
C LEU A 80 -6.11 -1.79 -1.97
N GLU A 81 -6.67 -1.95 -3.16
CA GLU A 81 -6.95 -0.84 -4.06
C GLU A 81 -7.94 0.17 -3.43
N LYS A 82 -9.00 -0.33 -2.78
CA LYS A 82 -9.95 0.51 -2.04
C LYS A 82 -9.26 1.29 -0.91
N ILE A 83 -8.27 0.70 -0.22
CA ILE A 83 -7.47 1.36 0.81
C ILE A 83 -6.58 2.44 0.20
N THR A 84 -5.80 2.12 -0.84
CA THR A 84 -4.91 3.08 -1.52
C THR A 84 -5.66 4.20 -2.24
N ASP A 85 -6.94 3.98 -2.59
CA ASP A 85 -7.86 4.99 -3.11
C ASP A 85 -8.51 5.86 -2.01
N GLY A 86 -8.30 5.54 -0.72
CA GLY A 86 -8.89 6.26 0.40
C GLY A 86 -10.40 6.03 0.61
N LYS A 87 -10.96 4.99 0.01
CA LYS A 87 -12.40 4.67 0.06
C LYS A 87 -12.75 3.61 1.11
N ALA A 88 -11.75 3.00 1.71
CA ALA A 88 -11.95 1.93 2.68
C ALA A 88 -12.38 2.47 4.05
N THR A 89 -12.94 1.56 4.85
CA THR A 89 -13.35 1.75 6.24
C THR A 89 -12.53 0.83 7.16
N LEU A 90 -12.55 1.05 8.47
CA LEU A 90 -11.88 0.15 9.42
C LEU A 90 -12.46 -1.27 9.37
N LYS A 91 -13.76 -1.42 9.06
CA LYS A 91 -14.37 -2.72 8.88
C LYS A 91 -13.75 -3.48 7.68
N ASP A 92 -13.44 -2.77 6.59
CA ASP A 92 -12.74 -3.39 5.45
C ASP A 92 -11.36 -3.91 5.83
N LEU A 93 -10.69 -3.30 6.83
CA LEU A 93 -9.39 -3.75 7.32
C LEU A 93 -9.50 -5.09 8.07
N ASP A 94 -10.52 -5.23 8.91
CA ASP A 94 -10.78 -6.48 9.62
C ASP A 94 -11.18 -7.61 8.66
N GLU A 95 -12.03 -7.30 7.67
CA GLU A 95 -12.41 -8.23 6.60
C GLU A 95 -11.20 -8.64 5.74
N LEU A 96 -10.27 -7.72 5.48
CA LEU A 96 -9.02 -8.00 4.74
C LEU A 96 -8.17 -9.04 5.49
N GLU A 97 -7.99 -8.85 6.79
CA GLU A 97 -7.20 -9.74 7.63
C GLU A 97 -7.84 -11.13 7.72
N GLU A 98 -9.15 -11.21 7.93
CA GLU A 98 -9.91 -12.47 7.94
C GLU A 98 -9.80 -13.22 6.60
N LEU A 99 -9.96 -12.51 5.49
CA LEU A 99 -9.85 -13.09 4.16
C LEU A 99 -8.44 -13.63 3.88
N CYS A 100 -7.39 -12.97 4.39
CA CYS A 100 -6.01 -13.46 4.28
C CYS A 100 -5.87 -14.85 4.91
N TYR A 101 -6.36 -15.04 6.13
CA TYR A 101 -6.31 -16.34 6.81
C TYR A 101 -7.14 -17.37 6.08
N TYR A 102 -8.35 -17.02 5.62
CA TYR A 102 -9.20 -17.93 4.85
C TYR A 102 -8.50 -18.44 3.58
N ILE A 103 -7.85 -17.57 2.82
CA ILE A 103 -7.12 -17.96 1.61
C ILE A 103 -5.95 -18.87 1.95
N LYS A 104 -5.19 -18.51 2.99
CA LYS A 104 -4.02 -19.25 3.44
C LYS A 104 -4.36 -20.70 3.82
N GLU A 105 -5.45 -20.89 4.55
CA GLU A 105 -5.85 -22.20 5.08
C GLU A 105 -6.57 -23.07 4.06
N ASN A 106 -7.28 -22.48 3.11
CA ASN A 106 -8.16 -23.22 2.19
C ASN A 106 -7.63 -23.35 0.76
N SER A 107 -6.48 -22.76 0.44
CA SER A 107 -5.87 -22.90 -0.89
C SER A 107 -5.20 -24.27 -1.05
N LEU A 108 -5.29 -24.84 -2.25
CA LEU A 108 -4.82 -26.21 -2.54
C LEU A 108 -3.31 -26.32 -2.75
N CYS A 109 -2.62 -25.22 -3.02
CA CYS A 109 -1.18 -25.24 -3.30
C CYS A 109 -0.46 -24.04 -2.67
N GLY A 110 0.89 -24.11 -2.64
CA GLY A 110 1.75 -23.11 -2.04
C GLY A 110 1.53 -21.68 -2.55
N LEU A 111 1.18 -21.50 -3.84
CA LEU A 111 0.92 -20.14 -4.36
C LEU A 111 -0.20 -19.46 -3.57
N GLY A 112 -1.37 -20.08 -3.48
CA GLY A 112 -2.50 -19.51 -2.75
C GLY A 112 -2.27 -19.45 -1.24
N GLN A 113 -1.60 -20.47 -0.67
CA GLN A 113 -1.28 -20.51 0.77
C GLN A 113 -0.32 -19.39 1.21
N THR A 114 0.56 -18.94 0.32
CA THR A 114 1.54 -17.91 0.61
C THR A 114 1.16 -16.52 0.08
N ALA A 115 0.20 -16.43 -0.83
CA ALA A 115 -0.28 -15.18 -1.40
C ALA A 115 -0.60 -14.08 -0.37
N PRO A 116 -1.23 -14.39 0.77
CA PRO A 116 -1.54 -13.39 1.80
C PRO A 116 -0.35 -12.96 2.65
N ASN A 117 0.80 -13.66 2.60
CA ASN A 117 1.92 -13.38 3.51
C ASN A 117 2.41 -11.92 3.47
N PRO A 118 2.63 -11.27 2.30
CA PRO A 118 3.01 -9.87 2.27
C PRO A 118 1.98 -8.96 2.93
N VAL A 119 0.68 -9.24 2.73
CA VAL A 119 -0.42 -8.47 3.33
C VAL A 119 -0.42 -8.65 4.85
N LEU A 120 -0.34 -9.90 5.35
CA LEU A 120 -0.30 -10.19 6.78
C LEU A 120 0.94 -9.61 7.46
N ALA A 121 2.11 -9.67 6.80
CA ALA A 121 3.34 -9.08 7.34
C ALA A 121 3.24 -7.55 7.44
N THR A 122 2.73 -6.88 6.41
CA THR A 122 2.55 -5.43 6.42
C THR A 122 1.46 -5.00 7.41
N LEU A 123 0.37 -5.75 7.57
CA LEU A 123 -0.64 -5.51 8.61
C LEU A 123 -0.05 -5.66 10.01
N LYS A 124 0.81 -6.64 10.23
CA LYS A 124 1.44 -6.90 11.54
C LYS A 124 2.40 -5.78 11.96
N PHE A 125 3.24 -5.30 11.03
CA PHE A 125 4.34 -4.39 11.37
C PHE A 125 4.09 -2.93 10.97
N PHE A 126 3.15 -2.66 10.08
CA PHE A 126 2.87 -1.33 9.53
C PHE A 126 1.38 -0.99 9.54
N ARG A 127 0.65 -1.50 10.54
CA ARG A 127 -0.81 -1.28 10.67
C ARG A 127 -1.17 0.21 10.70
N GLU A 128 -0.28 1.04 11.24
CA GLU A 128 -0.49 2.49 11.30
C GLU A 128 -0.58 3.13 9.91
N GLU A 129 0.15 2.62 8.92
CA GLU A 129 0.03 3.11 7.55
C GLU A 129 -1.35 2.79 6.97
N TYR A 130 -1.89 1.59 7.22
CA TYR A 130 -3.26 1.25 6.82
C TYR A 130 -4.29 2.19 7.45
N ILE A 131 -4.13 2.48 8.75
CA ILE A 131 -5.00 3.40 9.48
C ILE A 131 -4.90 4.80 8.88
N ALA A 132 -3.72 5.31 8.60
CA ALA A 132 -3.51 6.62 7.96
C ALA A 132 -4.23 6.71 6.59
N HIS A 133 -4.15 5.65 5.77
CA HIS A 133 -4.89 5.60 4.50
C HIS A 133 -6.41 5.60 4.68
N ILE A 134 -6.90 4.91 5.70
CA ILE A 134 -8.34 4.71 5.95
C ILE A 134 -8.96 5.89 6.69
N VAL A 135 -8.33 6.36 7.76
CA VAL A 135 -8.88 7.39 8.67
C VAL A 135 -8.45 8.78 8.21
N ASP A 136 -7.15 9.01 8.08
CA ASP A 136 -6.60 10.33 7.77
C ASP A 136 -6.66 10.67 6.28
N LYS A 137 -6.98 9.67 5.43
CA LYS A 137 -6.99 9.80 3.97
C LYS A 137 -5.67 10.36 3.44
N THR A 138 -4.57 9.89 4.01
CA THR A 138 -3.21 10.30 3.65
C THR A 138 -2.33 9.08 3.41
N CYS A 139 -1.38 9.19 2.51
CA CYS A 139 -0.33 8.21 2.31
C CYS A 139 0.97 8.78 2.92
N PRO A 140 1.51 8.19 4.00
CA PRO A 140 2.74 8.71 4.62
C PRO A 140 3.92 8.80 3.65
N ALA A 141 4.09 7.83 2.77
CA ALA A 141 5.11 7.83 1.72
C ALA A 141 4.78 8.73 0.51
N GLY A 142 3.57 9.26 0.40
CA GLY A 142 3.16 10.17 -0.68
C GLY A 142 3.03 9.54 -2.08
N VAL A 143 3.03 8.21 -2.21
CA VAL A 143 3.01 7.51 -3.51
C VAL A 143 1.61 7.13 -3.99
N CYS A 144 0.64 7.02 -3.08
CA CYS A 144 -0.75 6.68 -3.43
C CYS A 144 -1.44 7.88 -4.08
N LYS A 145 -1.48 7.93 -5.40
CA LYS A 145 -1.92 9.09 -6.19
C LYS A 145 -3.28 9.67 -5.78
N LYS A 146 -4.22 8.83 -5.34
CA LYS A 146 -5.55 9.27 -4.92
C LYS A 146 -5.55 10.00 -3.56
N LEU A 147 -4.53 9.76 -2.74
CA LEU A 147 -4.38 10.34 -1.41
C LEU A 147 -3.40 11.51 -1.34
N VAL A 148 -2.66 11.78 -2.43
CA VAL A 148 -1.77 12.95 -2.51
C VAL A 148 -2.63 14.21 -2.55
N LYS A 149 -2.38 15.14 -1.64
CA LYS A 149 -2.99 16.47 -1.63
C LYS A 149 -1.95 17.50 -2.05
N TYR A 150 -2.32 18.35 -2.99
CA TYR A 150 -1.49 19.49 -3.39
C TYR A 150 -1.98 20.73 -2.66
N GLU A 151 -1.05 21.45 -2.03
CA GLU A 151 -1.34 22.73 -1.36
C GLU A 151 -0.30 23.77 -1.74
N ILE A 152 -0.69 25.03 -1.66
CA ILE A 152 0.22 26.15 -1.83
C ILE A 152 0.59 26.66 -0.45
N VAL A 153 1.88 26.54 -0.10
CA VAL A 153 2.39 27.09 1.16
C VAL A 153 2.34 28.62 1.08
N ALA A 154 1.47 29.23 1.88
CA ALA A 154 1.18 30.66 1.83
C ALA A 154 2.45 31.51 1.99
N ASP A 155 3.33 31.17 2.94
CA ASP A 155 4.58 31.90 3.23
C ASP A 155 5.59 31.88 2.07
N LYS A 156 5.52 30.87 1.22
CA LYS A 156 6.38 30.71 0.03
C LYS A 156 5.74 31.26 -1.25
N CYS A 157 4.45 31.55 -1.21
CA CYS A 157 3.70 32.01 -2.37
C CYS A 157 3.96 33.48 -2.67
N LYS A 158 4.52 33.77 -3.84
CA LYS A 158 4.77 35.13 -4.32
C LYS A 158 3.56 35.84 -4.96
N GLY A 159 2.42 35.16 -5.06
CA GLY A 159 1.22 35.72 -5.69
C GLY A 159 1.37 36.01 -7.19
N CYS A 160 2.21 35.25 -7.91
CA CYS A 160 2.53 35.53 -9.32
C CYS A 160 1.48 35.02 -10.32
N SER A 161 0.41 34.36 -9.90
CA SER A 161 -0.68 33.79 -10.71
C SER A 161 -0.28 32.70 -11.73
N LEU A 162 0.99 32.29 -11.79
CA LEU A 162 1.48 31.36 -12.81
C LEU A 162 0.81 29.96 -12.67
N CYS A 163 0.64 29.49 -11.44
CA CYS A 163 -0.03 28.23 -11.13
C CYS A 163 -1.51 28.26 -11.54
N ALA A 164 -2.23 29.34 -11.27
CA ALA A 164 -3.64 29.49 -11.66
C ALA A 164 -3.80 29.51 -13.20
N LYS A 165 -2.91 30.19 -13.93
CA LYS A 165 -2.92 30.23 -15.39
C LYS A 165 -2.62 28.87 -16.03
N LYS A 166 -1.83 28.01 -15.38
CA LYS A 166 -1.45 26.69 -15.88
C LYS A 166 -2.40 25.57 -15.42
N CYS A 167 -3.30 25.83 -14.47
CA CYS A 167 -4.23 24.84 -13.98
C CYS A 167 -5.30 24.52 -15.02
N PRO A 168 -5.38 23.28 -15.57
CA PRO A 168 -6.31 22.95 -16.64
C PRO A 168 -7.77 22.95 -16.21
N VAL A 169 -8.04 22.80 -14.91
CA VAL A 169 -9.39 22.71 -14.34
C VAL A 169 -9.78 23.95 -13.52
N GLY A 170 -8.93 24.97 -13.47
CA GLY A 170 -9.21 26.19 -12.72
C GLY A 170 -9.38 25.99 -11.21
N ALA A 171 -8.74 24.97 -10.64
CA ALA A 171 -8.82 24.64 -9.22
C ALA A 171 -8.00 25.59 -8.32
N ILE A 172 -7.23 26.51 -8.91
CA ILE A 172 -6.36 27.43 -8.18
C ILE A 172 -6.92 28.84 -8.26
N THR A 173 -7.28 29.40 -7.12
CA THR A 173 -7.88 30.74 -7.00
C THR A 173 -7.03 31.63 -6.08
N GLY A 174 -7.07 32.91 -6.30
CA GLY A 174 -6.34 33.92 -5.51
C GLY A 174 -6.17 35.22 -6.27
N GLU A 175 -5.65 36.22 -5.59
CA GLU A 175 -5.36 37.55 -6.16
C GLU A 175 -3.84 37.78 -6.36
N ILE A 176 -3.49 38.59 -7.35
CA ILE A 176 -2.10 38.92 -7.64
C ILE A 176 -1.49 39.64 -6.41
N LYS A 177 -0.28 39.21 -6.01
CA LYS A 177 0.45 39.62 -4.80
C LYS A 177 -0.12 39.12 -3.48
N SER A 178 -1.13 38.22 -3.51
CA SER A 178 -1.65 37.46 -2.35
C SER A 178 -1.42 35.98 -2.54
N PRO A 179 -1.35 35.18 -1.46
CA PRO A 179 -1.25 33.73 -1.58
C PRO A 179 -2.43 33.14 -2.35
N PHE A 180 -2.15 32.22 -3.27
CA PHE A 180 -3.17 31.46 -3.97
C PHE A 180 -3.56 30.22 -3.15
N THR A 181 -4.78 29.70 -3.35
CA THR A 181 -5.30 28.50 -2.72
C THR A 181 -5.71 27.48 -3.76
N ILE A 182 -5.62 26.21 -3.42
CA ILE A 182 -6.07 25.09 -4.27
C ILE A 182 -7.37 24.55 -3.71
N ASP A 183 -8.39 24.48 -4.58
CA ASP A 183 -9.63 23.78 -4.30
C ASP A 183 -9.38 22.28 -4.52
N SER A 184 -9.28 21.51 -3.43
CA SER A 184 -8.98 20.08 -3.46
C SER A 184 -10.07 19.24 -4.14
N GLU A 185 -11.31 19.73 -4.19
CA GLU A 185 -12.43 19.04 -4.85
C GLU A 185 -12.38 19.15 -6.36
N LYS A 186 -11.87 20.29 -6.87
CA LYS A 186 -11.71 20.54 -8.31
C LYS A 186 -10.36 20.05 -8.84
N CYS A 187 -9.37 19.83 -7.96
CA CYS A 187 -8.03 19.41 -8.38
C CYS A 187 -8.06 18.00 -8.95
N VAL A 188 -7.63 17.83 -10.19
CA VAL A 188 -7.55 16.51 -10.88
C VAL A 188 -6.25 15.76 -10.64
N LYS A 189 -5.34 16.33 -9.83
CA LYS A 189 -4.03 15.77 -9.40
C LYS A 189 -3.10 15.39 -10.55
#